data_aff90f1439069995c26d638578826aea
#
_entry.id   aff90f1439069995c26d638578826aea
#
_cell.length_a   1.000
_cell.length_b   1.000
_cell.length_c   1.000
_cell.angle_alpha   90.00
_cell.angle_beta   90.00
_cell.angle_gamma   90.00
#
_symmetry.space_group_name_H-M   'P 1'
#
loop_
_entity.id
_entity.type
_entity.pdbx_description
1 polymer ?
#
loop_
_entity_poly.entity_id
_entity_poly.type
_entity_poly.pdbx_seq_one_letter_code
_entity_poly.pdbx_strand_id
1 'polypeptide(L)'
;SKELKVNIVDMGKRSVDERYMKTFEKEIEEVKRYVGTEVGSFTAPMTSRDCYFGPSALVDFVHDVMLSTSGAEVSFASPLSFDVTVKSGPATLADMYKLYSYENDLCVMTLTGKEIRQYLEKSYDGWAATMTSPDDHLICMNKRDESRDKFFSLTKPFYNFDTAAGIVYDVDVTKPRGGRVVIKSMADGTPFDESRTYRVAVNSYRAAGGGGLLTKGAGIEKAQLESRVVWRGDHTLRD
;
A
#
# COMPACT_ATOMS: atom_id res chain seq x y z
N SER A 1 17.95 -16.91 38.97
CA SER A 1 17.46 -16.28 37.71
C SER A 1 18.46 -16.56 36.59
N LYS A 2 18.02 -17.17 35.51
CA LYS A 2 18.86 -17.34 34.32
C LYS A 2 18.93 -16.00 33.59
N GLU A 3 20.10 -15.43 33.49
CA GLU A 3 20.35 -14.17 32.77
C GLU A 3 20.39 -14.48 31.26
N LEU A 4 19.47 -13.90 30.51
CA LEU A 4 19.43 -14.04 29.06
C LEU A 4 20.33 -12.97 28.44
N LYS A 5 21.43 -13.36 27.79
CA LYS A 5 22.27 -12.46 27.00
C LYS A 5 21.85 -12.50 25.53
N VAL A 6 21.46 -11.35 24.98
CA VAL A 6 21.11 -11.20 23.57
C VAL A 6 22.20 -10.37 22.90
N ASN A 7 22.76 -10.89 21.81
CA ASN A 7 23.69 -10.17 20.96
C ASN A 7 23.05 -9.92 19.58
N ILE A 8 23.03 -8.67 19.15
CA ILE A 8 22.65 -8.30 17.78
C ILE A 8 23.93 -8.23 16.94
N VAL A 9 23.98 -9.03 15.88
CA VAL A 9 25.13 -9.08 14.96
C VAL A 9 24.75 -8.39 13.65
N ASP A 10 25.53 -7.39 13.27
CA ASP A 10 25.42 -6.74 11.96
C ASP A 10 25.99 -7.68 10.89
N MET A 11 25.09 -8.33 10.14
CA MET A 11 25.45 -9.28 9.09
C MET A 11 26.14 -8.62 7.90
N GLY A 12 25.92 -7.31 7.66
CA GLY A 12 26.62 -6.56 6.61
C GLY A 12 28.14 -6.44 6.81
N LYS A 13 28.62 -6.70 8.03
CA LYS A 13 30.04 -6.72 8.39
C LYS A 13 30.66 -8.12 8.37
N ARG A 14 29.93 -9.12 7.94
CA ARG A 14 30.41 -10.51 7.86
C ARG A 14 30.70 -10.88 6.41
N SER A 15 31.74 -11.66 6.20
CA SER A 15 31.98 -12.31 4.90
C SER A 15 30.92 -13.36 4.66
N VAL A 16 30.61 -13.55 3.38
CA VAL A 16 29.71 -14.64 2.95
C VAL A 16 30.41 -15.98 3.21
N ASP A 17 29.67 -16.96 3.68
CA ASP A 17 30.17 -18.33 3.89
C ASP A 17 30.41 -19.00 2.52
N GLU A 18 31.68 -19.25 2.19
CA GLU A 18 32.08 -19.84 0.91
C GLU A 18 31.53 -21.24 0.71
N ARG A 19 31.41 -22.02 1.78
CA ARG A 19 30.84 -23.37 1.71
C ARG A 19 29.36 -23.32 1.38
N TYR A 20 28.62 -22.38 1.99
CA TYR A 20 27.22 -22.13 1.66
C TYR A 20 27.08 -21.74 0.18
N MET A 21 27.83 -20.77 -0.27
CA MET A 21 27.81 -20.30 -1.66
C MET A 21 28.09 -21.43 -2.66
N LYS A 22 29.10 -22.25 -2.39
CA LYS A 22 29.44 -23.40 -3.24
C LYS A 22 28.37 -24.48 -3.22
N THR A 23 27.74 -24.71 -2.06
CA THR A 23 26.70 -25.74 -1.92
C THR A 23 25.46 -25.40 -2.71
N PHE A 24 25.06 -24.12 -2.74
CA PHE A 24 23.83 -23.62 -3.37
C PHE A 24 24.08 -22.79 -4.63
N GLU A 25 25.27 -22.93 -5.24
CA GLU A 25 25.66 -22.13 -6.43
C GLU A 25 24.64 -22.26 -7.56
N LYS A 26 24.20 -23.48 -7.85
CA LYS A 26 23.23 -23.75 -8.92
C LYS A 26 21.88 -23.09 -8.65
N GLU A 27 21.34 -23.25 -7.47
CA GLU A 27 20.06 -22.68 -7.05
C GLU A 27 20.13 -21.14 -7.04
N ILE A 28 21.22 -20.58 -6.57
CA ILE A 28 21.46 -19.12 -6.57
C ILE A 28 21.45 -18.59 -8.00
N GLU A 29 22.16 -19.25 -8.94
CA GLU A 29 22.19 -18.83 -10.34
C GLU A 29 20.85 -19.01 -11.05
N GLU A 30 20.09 -20.07 -10.72
CA GLU A 30 18.73 -20.27 -11.22
C GLU A 30 17.78 -19.15 -10.75
N VAL A 31 17.83 -18.80 -9.47
CA VAL A 31 17.00 -17.69 -8.91
C VAL A 31 17.42 -16.37 -9.55
N LYS A 32 18.70 -16.05 -9.66
CA LYS A 32 19.18 -14.83 -10.31
C LYS A 32 18.68 -14.71 -11.75
N ARG A 33 18.73 -15.80 -12.51
CA ARG A 33 18.25 -15.85 -13.89
C ARG A 33 16.74 -15.62 -13.95
N TYR A 34 15.98 -16.29 -13.07
CA TYR A 34 14.55 -16.16 -13.01
C TYR A 34 14.11 -14.72 -12.69
N VAL A 35 14.62 -14.15 -11.59
CA VAL A 35 14.23 -12.79 -11.19
C VAL A 35 14.79 -11.71 -12.11
N GLY A 36 15.83 -12.03 -12.88
CA GLY A 36 16.40 -11.17 -13.91
C GLY A 36 15.66 -11.20 -15.25
N THR A 37 14.60 -12.03 -15.38
CA THR A 37 13.78 -12.07 -16.62
C THR A 37 13.12 -10.71 -16.84
N GLU A 38 13.35 -10.12 -18.01
CA GLU A 38 12.73 -8.87 -18.42
C GLU A 38 11.24 -9.10 -18.74
N VAL A 39 10.38 -8.25 -18.17
CA VAL A 39 8.92 -8.31 -18.33
C VAL A 39 8.36 -7.06 -19.00
N GLY A 40 9.17 -6.04 -19.21
CA GLY A 40 8.78 -4.79 -19.85
C GLY A 40 9.79 -3.68 -19.64
N SER A 41 9.36 -2.43 -19.72
CA SER A 41 10.22 -1.28 -19.44
C SER A 41 9.43 -0.11 -18.86
N PHE A 42 10.08 0.69 -18.02
CA PHE A 42 9.53 1.94 -17.52
C PHE A 42 10.22 3.14 -18.18
N THR A 43 9.44 4.12 -18.60
CA THR A 43 9.96 5.35 -19.25
C THR A 43 10.53 6.35 -18.25
N ALA A 44 10.11 6.27 -16.98
CA ALA A 44 10.57 7.15 -15.90
C ALA A 44 10.75 6.35 -14.59
N PRO A 45 11.59 6.83 -13.67
CA PRO A 45 11.68 6.21 -12.35
C PRO A 45 10.41 6.49 -11.54
N MET A 46 10.03 5.54 -10.67
CA MET A 46 8.90 5.65 -9.75
C MET A 46 9.37 5.38 -8.33
N THR A 47 8.90 6.20 -7.37
CA THR A 47 9.24 6.03 -5.96
C THR A 47 8.00 5.91 -5.09
N SER A 48 8.07 5.06 -4.05
CA SER A 48 7.01 4.95 -3.07
C SER A 48 6.90 6.17 -2.16
N ARG A 49 7.94 7.00 -2.06
CA ARG A 49 7.96 8.19 -1.19
C ARG A 49 6.92 9.24 -1.58
N ASP A 50 6.67 9.41 -2.87
CA ASP A 50 5.77 10.44 -3.37
C ASP A 50 4.34 10.24 -2.85
N CYS A 51 3.88 8.99 -2.69
CA CYS A 51 2.53 8.68 -2.27
C CYS A 51 2.18 9.17 -0.85
N TYR A 52 3.17 9.46 -0.04
CA TYR A 52 2.96 9.96 1.32
C TYR A 52 2.56 11.42 1.36
N PHE A 53 2.77 12.14 0.27
CA PHE A 53 2.55 13.58 0.16
C PHE A 53 1.56 13.96 -0.94
N GLY A 54 1.13 13.01 -1.76
CA GLY A 54 0.20 13.27 -2.85
C GLY A 54 0.19 12.15 -3.90
N PRO A 55 -0.16 12.46 -5.15
CA PRO A 55 -0.13 11.51 -6.26
C PRO A 55 1.24 10.87 -6.46
N SER A 56 1.28 9.59 -6.78
CA SER A 56 2.50 8.82 -6.90
C SER A 56 2.43 7.87 -8.09
N ALA A 57 3.33 8.03 -9.05
CA ALA A 57 3.40 7.17 -10.23
C ALA A 57 3.49 5.67 -9.88
N LEU A 58 4.15 5.32 -8.76
CA LEU A 58 4.25 3.92 -8.31
C LEU A 58 2.90 3.37 -7.86
N VAL A 59 2.17 4.12 -7.03
CA VAL A 59 0.87 3.66 -6.52
C VAL A 59 -0.21 3.77 -7.59
N ASP A 60 -0.13 4.80 -8.46
CA ASP A 60 -1.02 4.95 -9.61
C ASP A 60 -0.88 3.77 -10.58
N PHE A 61 0.36 3.30 -10.83
CA PHE A 61 0.59 2.08 -11.62
C PHE A 61 -0.11 0.85 -11.00
N VAL A 62 -0.03 0.69 -9.68
CA VAL A 62 -0.73 -0.41 -8.98
C VAL A 62 -2.25 -0.26 -9.13
N HIS A 63 -2.78 0.96 -8.99
CA HIS A 63 -4.19 1.23 -9.21
C HIS A 63 -4.65 0.90 -10.64
N ASP A 64 -3.86 1.28 -11.64
CA ASP A 64 -4.15 1.01 -13.06
C ASP A 64 -4.21 -0.49 -13.34
N VAL A 65 -3.26 -1.26 -12.80
CA VAL A 65 -3.29 -2.73 -12.89
C VAL A 65 -4.54 -3.28 -12.23
N MET A 66 -4.87 -2.83 -11.01
CA MET A 66 -6.06 -3.31 -10.29
C MET A 66 -7.36 -3.01 -11.06
N LEU A 67 -7.51 -1.79 -11.58
CA LEU A 67 -8.71 -1.37 -12.30
C LEU A 67 -8.83 -2.07 -13.65
N SER A 68 -7.75 -2.12 -14.44
CA SER A 68 -7.76 -2.75 -15.77
C SER A 68 -8.00 -4.25 -15.70
N THR A 69 -7.46 -4.94 -14.71
CA THR A 69 -7.62 -6.39 -14.54
C THR A 69 -9.01 -6.75 -14.02
N SER A 70 -9.56 -5.98 -13.08
CA SER A 70 -10.81 -6.32 -12.40
C SER A 70 -12.07 -5.71 -13.05
N GLY A 71 -11.92 -4.67 -13.86
CA GLY A 71 -13.04 -3.87 -14.35
C GLY A 71 -13.84 -3.20 -13.22
N ALA A 72 -13.22 -2.96 -12.07
CA ALA A 72 -13.82 -2.22 -10.96
C ALA A 72 -13.89 -0.72 -11.28
N GLU A 73 -14.79 0.00 -10.60
CA GLU A 73 -14.99 1.45 -10.79
C GLU A 73 -14.03 2.26 -9.92
N VAL A 74 -13.62 1.71 -8.78
CA VAL A 74 -12.73 2.33 -7.79
C VAL A 74 -11.70 1.29 -7.34
N SER A 75 -10.50 1.70 -7.00
CA SER A 75 -9.50 0.84 -6.37
C SER A 75 -8.92 1.48 -5.11
N PHE A 76 -8.52 0.65 -4.14
CA PHE A 76 -7.75 1.04 -2.98
C PHE A 76 -6.41 0.34 -2.98
N ALA A 77 -5.32 1.10 -2.90
CA ALA A 77 -3.97 0.58 -2.84
C ALA A 77 -3.11 1.37 -1.86
N SER A 78 -2.14 0.71 -1.26
CA SER A 78 -1.15 1.30 -0.38
C SER A 78 0.27 1.15 -0.93
N PRO A 79 1.19 2.05 -0.57
CA PRO A 79 2.61 1.83 -0.83
C PRO A 79 3.09 0.67 0.05
N LEU A 80 3.45 -0.44 -0.57
CA LEU A 80 3.83 -1.65 0.16
C LEU A 80 5.29 -1.65 0.63
N SER A 81 6.01 -0.58 0.30
CA SER A 81 7.37 -0.29 0.77
C SER A 81 7.50 1.17 1.15
N PHE A 82 8.25 1.46 2.21
CA PHE A 82 8.42 2.85 2.68
C PHE A 82 9.36 3.65 1.77
N ASP A 83 10.43 3.03 1.31
CA ASP A 83 11.50 3.69 0.54
C ASP A 83 12.01 2.76 -0.56
N VAL A 84 11.22 2.64 -1.61
CA VAL A 84 11.61 1.88 -2.80
C VAL A 84 11.56 2.79 -4.02
N THR A 85 12.50 2.57 -4.92
CA THR A 85 12.52 3.21 -6.24
C THR A 85 12.72 2.14 -7.30
N VAL A 86 11.83 2.12 -8.28
CA VAL A 86 11.97 1.38 -9.53
C VAL A 86 12.56 2.34 -10.57
N LYS A 87 13.64 1.94 -11.21
CA LYS A 87 14.36 2.78 -12.19
C LYS A 87 13.66 2.77 -13.54
N SER A 88 13.91 3.80 -14.34
CA SER A 88 13.60 3.77 -15.79
C SER A 88 14.49 2.77 -16.53
N GLY A 89 14.00 2.27 -17.66
CA GLY A 89 14.68 1.25 -18.47
C GLY A 89 14.03 -0.12 -18.34
N PRO A 90 14.73 -1.21 -18.67
CA PRO A 90 14.21 -2.56 -18.58
C PRO A 90 13.67 -2.88 -17.18
N ALA A 91 12.48 -3.45 -17.13
CA ALA A 91 11.83 -3.91 -15.91
C ALA A 91 11.97 -5.44 -15.82
N THR A 92 12.34 -5.94 -14.67
CA THR A 92 12.53 -7.36 -14.41
C THR A 92 11.54 -7.90 -13.41
N LEU A 93 11.42 -9.22 -13.30
CA LEU A 93 10.64 -9.83 -12.23
C LEU A 93 11.06 -9.35 -10.84
N ALA A 94 12.36 -9.08 -10.61
CA ALA A 94 12.83 -8.49 -9.35
C ALA A 94 12.19 -7.13 -9.07
N ASP A 95 11.89 -6.33 -10.10
CA ASP A 95 11.23 -5.03 -9.93
C ASP A 95 9.75 -5.19 -9.59
N MET A 96 9.08 -6.25 -10.07
CA MET A 96 7.70 -6.58 -9.67
C MET A 96 7.61 -6.86 -8.16
N TYR A 97 8.59 -7.55 -7.59
CA TYR A 97 8.69 -7.74 -6.14
C TYR A 97 8.92 -6.44 -5.37
N LYS A 98 9.53 -5.44 -5.97
CA LYS A 98 9.65 -4.09 -5.36
C LYS A 98 8.34 -3.32 -5.43
N LEU A 99 7.61 -3.43 -6.55
CA LEU A 99 6.32 -2.79 -6.74
C LEU A 99 5.25 -3.40 -5.83
N TYR A 100 5.22 -4.73 -5.76
CA TYR A 100 4.24 -5.46 -4.96
C TYR A 100 4.88 -6.63 -4.22
N SER A 101 5.27 -6.42 -2.94
CA SER A 101 6.07 -7.37 -2.16
C SER A 101 5.25 -8.49 -1.48
N TYR A 102 3.92 -8.39 -1.46
CA TYR A 102 3.05 -9.35 -0.78
C TYR A 102 2.34 -10.27 -1.77
N GLU A 103 2.05 -11.49 -1.32
CA GLU A 103 1.23 -12.46 -2.06
C GLU A 103 -0.25 -12.25 -1.70
N ASN A 104 -0.86 -11.25 -2.32
CA ASN A 104 -2.29 -10.98 -2.17
C ASN A 104 -3.00 -11.17 -3.50
N ASP A 105 -4.16 -11.79 -3.46
CA ASP A 105 -5.06 -11.86 -4.60
C ASP A 105 -5.76 -10.53 -4.81
N LEU A 106 -6.15 -10.24 -6.04
CA LEU A 106 -7.04 -9.13 -6.36
C LEU A 106 -8.49 -9.55 -6.09
N CYS A 107 -9.22 -8.73 -5.35
CA CYS A 107 -10.62 -8.93 -5.04
C CYS A 107 -11.43 -7.70 -5.48
N VAL A 108 -12.67 -7.92 -5.90
CA VAL A 108 -13.65 -6.85 -6.07
C VAL A 108 -14.75 -7.01 -5.04
N MET A 109 -15.00 -5.93 -4.30
CA MET A 109 -16.08 -5.84 -3.30
C MET A 109 -17.14 -4.83 -3.74
N THR A 110 -18.35 -4.98 -3.22
CA THR A 110 -19.40 -3.97 -3.34
C THR A 110 -19.40 -3.07 -2.12
N LEU A 111 -19.17 -1.76 -2.33
CA LEU A 111 -19.21 -0.74 -1.29
C LEU A 111 -20.11 0.42 -1.71
N THR A 112 -20.86 0.99 -0.77
CA THR A 112 -21.56 2.26 -1.03
C THR A 112 -20.59 3.42 -1.10
N GLY A 113 -20.96 4.51 -1.78
CA GLY A 113 -20.13 5.71 -1.84
C GLY A 113 -19.80 6.26 -0.43
N LYS A 114 -20.76 6.17 0.51
CA LYS A 114 -20.54 6.53 1.90
C LYS A 114 -19.44 5.65 2.54
N GLU A 115 -19.46 4.33 2.31
CA GLU A 115 -18.43 3.40 2.82
C GLU A 115 -17.06 3.71 2.21
N ILE A 116 -17.00 4.07 0.90
CA ILE A 116 -15.78 4.49 0.22
C ILE A 116 -15.19 5.74 0.89
N ARG A 117 -16.00 6.77 1.11
CA ARG A 117 -15.54 8.00 1.79
C ARG A 117 -15.06 7.71 3.21
N GLN A 118 -15.81 6.92 3.97
CA GLN A 118 -15.44 6.55 5.35
C GLN A 118 -14.17 5.70 5.42
N TYR A 119 -13.95 4.83 4.44
CA TYR A 119 -12.71 4.07 4.28
C TYR A 119 -11.52 5.01 4.13
N LEU A 120 -11.61 5.99 3.21
CA LEU A 120 -10.55 6.98 2.98
C LEU A 120 -10.34 7.87 4.21
N GLU A 121 -11.39 8.34 4.86
CA GLU A 121 -11.28 9.07 6.13
C GLU A 121 -10.45 8.30 7.15
N LYS A 122 -10.70 7.00 7.27
CA LYS A 122 -9.95 6.13 8.20
C LYS A 122 -8.50 5.94 7.79
N SER A 123 -8.23 5.84 6.49
CA SER A 123 -6.87 5.75 5.97
C SER A 123 -6.07 7.02 6.31
N TYR A 124 -6.61 8.17 5.97
CA TYR A 124 -5.95 9.47 6.22
C TYR A 124 -5.89 9.86 7.70
N ASP A 125 -6.84 9.43 8.53
CA ASP A 125 -6.79 9.60 9.99
C ASP A 125 -5.56 8.97 10.63
N GLY A 126 -5.16 7.82 10.10
CA GLY A 126 -3.97 7.11 10.57
C GLY A 126 -2.67 7.71 10.06
N TRP A 127 -2.74 8.48 8.98
CA TRP A 127 -1.58 8.93 8.22
C TRP A 127 -1.30 10.42 8.38
N ALA A 128 -2.26 11.29 8.08
CA ALA A 128 -2.08 12.72 8.12
C ALA A 128 -2.40 13.32 9.48
N ALA A 129 -1.50 14.17 9.99
CA ALA A 129 -1.76 15.01 11.14
C ALA A 129 -2.84 16.06 10.82
N THR A 130 -3.49 16.63 11.83
CA THR A 130 -4.27 17.85 11.64
C THR A 130 -3.30 19.03 11.64
N MET A 131 -3.20 19.72 10.51
CA MET A 131 -2.32 20.86 10.37
C MET A 131 -3.04 22.15 10.77
N THR A 132 -2.38 22.95 11.60
CA THR A 132 -2.84 24.28 12.05
C THR A 132 -1.96 25.38 11.46
N SER A 133 -0.78 25.02 10.96
CA SER A 133 0.22 25.88 10.34
C SER A 133 0.84 25.16 9.14
N PRO A 134 1.30 25.90 8.11
CA PRO A 134 2.10 25.33 7.01
C PRO A 134 3.40 24.65 7.46
N ASP A 135 3.90 25.00 8.64
CA ASP A 135 5.13 24.46 9.22
C ASP A 135 4.90 23.15 10.00
N ASP A 136 3.64 22.73 10.18
CA ASP A 136 3.33 21.50 10.88
C ASP A 136 3.75 20.27 10.05
N HIS A 137 4.15 19.20 10.73
CA HIS A 137 4.41 17.91 10.10
C HIS A 137 3.13 17.30 9.55
N LEU A 138 3.10 17.02 8.24
CA LEU A 138 1.96 16.39 7.59
C LEU A 138 1.74 14.94 8.07
N ILE A 139 2.81 14.17 8.22
CA ILE A 139 2.72 12.74 8.52
C ILE A 139 2.66 12.53 10.05
N CYS A 140 1.75 11.67 10.49
CA CYS A 140 1.66 11.27 11.90
C CYS A 140 2.87 10.44 12.31
N MET A 141 3.67 10.98 13.21
CA MET A 141 4.88 10.36 13.75
C MET A 141 4.74 10.16 15.25
N ASN A 142 5.33 9.09 15.75
CA ASN A 142 5.46 8.89 17.18
C ASN A 142 6.44 9.91 17.76
N LYS A 143 6.20 10.34 19.00
CA LYS A 143 7.18 11.15 19.73
C LYS A 143 8.51 10.39 19.79
N ARG A 144 9.60 11.11 19.55
CA ARG A 144 10.94 10.54 19.63
C ARG A 144 11.15 9.97 21.02
N ASP A 145 11.45 8.68 21.10
CA ASP A 145 11.97 8.06 22.31
C ASP A 145 13.47 8.30 22.33
N GLU A 146 13.93 9.24 23.16
CA GLU A 146 15.34 9.60 23.28
C GLU A 146 16.22 8.44 23.77
N SER A 147 15.61 7.42 24.37
CA SER A 147 16.30 6.21 24.82
C SER A 147 16.54 5.19 23.69
N ARG A 148 15.81 5.31 22.58
CA ARG A 148 15.94 4.45 21.40
C ARG A 148 16.49 5.28 20.25
N ASP A 149 17.76 5.14 20.03
CA ASP A 149 18.56 5.90 19.08
C ASP A 149 17.95 5.97 17.67
N LYS A 150 17.71 7.21 17.19
CA LYS A 150 17.84 7.67 15.81
C LYS A 150 16.68 7.56 14.82
N PHE A 151 15.58 6.85 15.04
CA PHE A 151 14.57 6.74 13.99
C PHE A 151 13.21 7.30 14.39
N PHE A 152 12.73 8.26 13.59
CA PHE A 152 11.31 8.59 13.59
C PHE A 152 10.53 7.34 13.17
N SER A 153 9.54 6.95 13.97
CA SER A 153 8.65 5.88 13.61
C SER A 153 7.27 6.44 13.23
N LEU A 154 6.68 5.88 12.21
CA LEU A 154 5.32 6.22 11.81
C LEU A 154 4.34 5.75 12.89
N THR A 155 3.29 6.52 13.16
CA THR A 155 2.23 6.14 14.10
C THR A 155 1.48 4.89 13.64
N LYS A 156 1.36 4.72 12.33
CA LYS A 156 0.77 3.54 11.68
C LYS A 156 1.70 3.02 10.59
N PRO A 157 1.73 1.70 10.37
CA PRO A 157 2.51 1.13 9.27
C PRO A 157 2.08 1.69 7.92
N PHE A 158 3.03 1.97 7.03
CA PHE A 158 2.79 2.53 5.71
C PHE A 158 1.86 1.66 4.84
N TYR A 159 1.92 0.34 4.97
CA TYR A 159 1.03 -0.59 4.29
C TYR A 159 -0.44 -0.54 4.77
N ASN A 160 -0.75 0.29 5.76
CA ASN A 160 -2.11 0.60 6.20
C ASN A 160 -2.56 2.01 5.79
N PHE A 161 -1.85 2.62 4.85
CA PHE A 161 -2.21 3.89 4.23
C PHE A 161 -2.66 3.63 2.79
N ASP A 162 -3.96 3.60 2.55
CA ASP A 162 -4.51 3.43 1.21
C ASP A 162 -4.92 4.78 0.62
N THR A 163 -4.61 4.94 -0.66
CA THR A 163 -5.17 5.95 -1.55
C THR A 163 -6.25 5.32 -2.42
N ALA A 164 -6.92 6.10 -3.25
CA ALA A 164 -7.94 5.62 -4.18
C ALA A 164 -7.68 6.11 -5.60
N ALA A 165 -8.03 5.28 -6.58
CA ALA A 165 -8.21 5.69 -7.97
C ALA A 165 -9.62 5.34 -8.46
N GLY A 166 -10.00 5.87 -9.64
CA GLY A 166 -11.37 5.79 -10.15
C GLY A 166 -12.27 6.92 -9.66
N ILE A 167 -11.82 7.72 -8.71
CA ILE A 167 -12.49 8.92 -8.17
C ILE A 167 -11.54 10.11 -8.09
N VAL A 168 -12.10 11.30 -8.12
CA VAL A 168 -11.38 12.56 -7.87
C VAL A 168 -11.78 13.05 -6.48
N TYR A 169 -10.80 13.21 -5.59
CA TYR A 169 -11.05 13.64 -4.21
C TYR A 169 -9.95 14.52 -3.66
N ASP A 170 -10.31 15.36 -2.71
CA ASP A 170 -9.38 16.15 -1.91
C ASP A 170 -9.35 15.65 -0.47
N VAL A 171 -8.21 15.88 0.17
CA VAL A 171 -8.02 15.64 1.60
C VAL A 171 -7.60 16.93 2.26
N ASP A 172 -8.52 17.57 2.98
CA ASP A 172 -8.25 18.81 3.72
C ASP A 172 -7.69 18.45 5.11
N VAL A 173 -6.38 18.49 5.22
CA VAL A 173 -5.66 18.16 6.46
C VAL A 173 -5.82 19.21 7.56
N THR A 174 -6.41 20.38 7.27
CA THR A 174 -6.74 21.39 8.28
C THR A 174 -8.02 21.04 9.04
N LYS A 175 -8.85 20.16 8.49
CA LYS A 175 -10.10 19.70 9.10
C LYS A 175 -9.86 18.66 10.19
N PRO A 176 -10.78 18.54 11.15
CA PRO A 176 -10.76 17.47 12.13
C PRO A 176 -10.88 16.10 11.45
N ARG A 177 -10.35 15.10 12.10
CA ARG A 177 -10.43 13.70 11.65
C ARG A 177 -11.88 13.28 11.43
N GLY A 178 -12.13 12.51 10.37
CA GLY A 178 -13.46 12.07 9.96
C GLY A 178 -14.24 13.07 9.11
N GLY A 179 -13.66 14.23 8.79
CA GLY A 179 -14.27 15.27 7.94
C GLY A 179 -13.29 15.89 6.93
N ARG A 180 -12.29 15.12 6.50
CA ARG A 180 -11.19 15.57 5.64
C ARG A 180 -11.39 15.26 4.18
N VAL A 181 -12.06 14.14 3.88
CA VAL A 181 -12.19 13.63 2.52
C VAL A 181 -13.43 14.20 1.85
N VAL A 182 -13.22 14.86 0.73
CA VAL A 182 -14.27 15.35 -0.16
C VAL A 182 -14.12 14.69 -1.51
N ILE A 183 -15.02 13.78 -1.85
CA ILE A 183 -15.06 13.14 -3.18
C ILE A 183 -15.85 14.06 -4.11
N LYS A 184 -15.21 14.52 -5.20
CA LYS A 184 -15.76 15.49 -6.14
C LYS A 184 -16.56 14.83 -7.26
N SER A 185 -16.00 13.76 -7.83
CA SER A 185 -16.58 13.04 -8.96
C SER A 185 -15.95 11.66 -9.11
N MET A 186 -16.47 10.86 -10.00
CA MET A 186 -15.73 9.74 -10.61
C MET A 186 -14.60 10.29 -11.49
N ALA A 187 -13.62 9.46 -11.83
CA ALA A 187 -12.47 9.86 -12.65
C ALA A 187 -12.87 10.27 -14.08
N ASP A 188 -13.98 9.72 -14.61
CA ASP A 188 -14.55 10.05 -15.92
C ASP A 188 -15.37 11.36 -15.92
N GLY A 189 -15.45 12.06 -14.77
CA GLY A 189 -16.21 13.28 -14.58
C GLY A 189 -17.69 13.09 -14.25
N THR A 190 -18.20 11.86 -14.19
CA THR A 190 -19.57 11.60 -13.75
C THR A 190 -19.75 11.89 -12.25
N PRO A 191 -20.96 12.27 -11.79
CA PRO A 191 -21.19 12.53 -10.38
C PRO A 191 -20.94 11.32 -9.49
N PHE A 192 -20.27 11.54 -8.37
CA PHE A 192 -20.17 10.55 -7.31
C PHE A 192 -21.39 10.64 -6.38
N ASP A 193 -22.01 9.48 -6.07
CA ASP A 193 -23.19 9.39 -5.22
C ASP A 193 -22.90 8.51 -4.00
N GLU A 194 -22.97 9.09 -2.80
CA GLU A 194 -22.74 8.36 -1.55
C GLU A 194 -23.75 7.22 -1.30
N SER A 195 -24.92 7.27 -1.89
CA SER A 195 -25.96 6.23 -1.74
C SER A 195 -25.82 5.09 -2.75
N ARG A 196 -25.12 5.31 -3.84
CA ARG A 196 -24.86 4.30 -4.88
C ARG A 196 -23.86 3.24 -4.39
N THR A 197 -24.04 2.00 -4.85
CA THR A 197 -23.06 0.92 -4.67
C THR A 197 -22.11 0.88 -5.86
N TYR A 198 -20.83 0.77 -5.57
CA TYR A 198 -19.73 0.71 -6.52
C TYR A 198 -19.00 -0.63 -6.42
N ARG A 199 -18.41 -1.06 -7.52
CA ARG A 199 -17.45 -2.16 -7.56
C ARG A 199 -16.06 -1.61 -7.21
N VAL A 200 -15.48 -2.10 -6.12
CA VAL A 200 -14.22 -1.59 -5.57
C VAL A 200 -13.16 -2.68 -5.54
N ALA A 201 -12.06 -2.45 -6.24
CA ALA A 201 -10.91 -3.33 -6.24
C ALA A 201 -10.06 -3.14 -4.97
N VAL A 202 -9.76 -4.23 -4.30
CA VAL A 202 -8.91 -4.28 -3.10
C VAL A 202 -8.06 -5.55 -3.14
N ASN A 203 -7.00 -5.60 -2.36
CA ASN A 203 -6.28 -6.85 -2.16
C ASN A 203 -6.99 -7.76 -1.13
N SER A 204 -6.67 -9.06 -1.16
CA SER A 204 -7.28 -10.08 -0.29
C SER A 204 -7.07 -9.78 1.20
N TYR A 205 -5.96 -9.14 1.59
CA TYR A 205 -5.73 -8.71 2.97
C TYR A 205 -6.78 -7.67 3.42
N ARG A 206 -7.11 -6.69 2.55
CA ARG A 206 -8.16 -5.71 2.83
C ARG A 206 -9.54 -6.36 2.82
N ALA A 207 -9.83 -7.21 1.84
CA ALA A 207 -11.10 -7.93 1.75
C ALA A 207 -11.39 -8.75 3.04
N ALA A 208 -10.37 -9.29 3.66
CA ALA A 208 -10.47 -9.99 4.96
C ALA A 208 -10.56 -9.07 6.19
N GLY A 209 -10.58 -7.74 5.99
CA GLY A 209 -10.64 -6.74 7.08
C GLY A 209 -9.31 -6.29 7.63
N GLY A 210 -8.20 -6.65 6.98
CA GLY A 210 -6.85 -6.25 7.37
C GLY A 210 -6.67 -4.73 7.46
N GLY A 211 -5.95 -4.25 8.47
CA GLY A 211 -5.77 -2.82 8.75
C GLY A 211 -6.99 -2.11 9.30
N GLY A 212 -8.17 -2.74 9.30
CA GLY A 212 -9.40 -2.19 9.88
C GLY A 212 -10.05 -1.06 9.08
N LEU A 213 -9.64 -0.83 7.83
CA LEU A 213 -10.20 0.24 7.01
C LEU A 213 -11.65 -0.05 6.60
N LEU A 214 -11.98 -1.29 6.23
CA LEU A 214 -13.35 -1.72 5.96
C LEU A 214 -14.19 -1.80 7.23
N THR A 215 -13.64 -2.33 8.33
CA THR A 215 -14.41 -2.57 9.54
C THR A 215 -14.56 -1.34 10.41
N LYS A 216 -13.44 -0.76 10.86
CA LYS A 216 -13.41 0.42 11.75
C LYS A 216 -13.57 1.74 11.00
N GLY A 217 -13.26 1.75 9.69
CA GLY A 217 -13.44 2.89 8.81
C GLY A 217 -14.82 2.92 8.21
N ALA A 218 -15.11 2.04 7.25
CA ALA A 218 -16.38 1.97 6.54
C ALA A 218 -17.54 1.42 7.39
N GLY A 219 -17.26 0.88 8.57
CA GLY A 219 -18.31 0.40 9.50
C GLY A 219 -18.91 -0.95 9.11
N ILE A 220 -18.26 -1.71 8.24
CA ILE A 220 -18.76 -3.02 7.79
C ILE A 220 -18.43 -4.08 8.84
N GLU A 221 -19.43 -4.81 9.28
CA GLU A 221 -19.25 -5.94 10.20
C GLU A 221 -18.33 -7.00 9.60
N LYS A 222 -17.37 -7.50 10.38
CA LYS A 222 -16.39 -8.49 9.89
C LYS A 222 -17.06 -9.73 9.26
N ALA A 223 -18.18 -10.18 9.81
CA ALA A 223 -18.94 -11.30 9.29
C ALA A 223 -19.56 -11.04 7.91
N GLN A 224 -19.72 -9.77 7.51
CA GLN A 224 -20.31 -9.38 6.23
C GLN A 224 -19.27 -9.22 5.13
N LEU A 225 -17.97 -9.15 5.45
CA LEU A 225 -16.93 -8.85 4.45
C LEU A 225 -16.92 -9.84 3.30
N GLU A 226 -16.99 -11.13 3.59
CA GLU A 226 -16.93 -12.17 2.55
C GLU A 226 -18.14 -12.10 1.61
N SER A 227 -19.33 -11.79 2.10
CA SER A 227 -20.53 -11.64 1.28
C SER A 227 -20.52 -10.40 0.37
N ARG A 228 -19.61 -9.46 0.63
CA ARG A 228 -19.39 -8.27 -0.20
C ARG A 228 -18.40 -8.52 -1.34
N VAL A 229 -17.64 -9.62 -1.29
CA VAL A 229 -16.70 -9.99 -2.37
C VAL A 229 -17.50 -10.60 -3.53
N VAL A 230 -17.44 -9.95 -4.69
CA VAL A 230 -18.19 -10.34 -5.89
C VAL A 230 -17.30 -10.93 -6.98
N TRP A 231 -15.99 -10.82 -6.83
CA TRP A 231 -15.01 -11.38 -7.76
C TRP A 231 -13.64 -11.53 -7.08
N ARG A 232 -12.88 -12.55 -7.49
CA ARG A 232 -11.48 -12.79 -7.11
C ARG A 232 -10.67 -13.13 -8.35
N GLY A 233 -9.47 -12.61 -8.44
CA GLY A 233 -8.51 -12.97 -9.48
C GLY A 233 -7.93 -14.37 -9.25
N ASP A 234 -7.50 -14.98 -10.33
CA ASP A 234 -6.91 -16.33 -10.34
C ASP A 234 -5.40 -16.30 -10.01
N HIS A 235 -4.80 -15.11 -10.00
CA HIS A 235 -3.38 -14.88 -9.75
C HIS A 235 -3.18 -13.81 -8.68
N THR A 236 -1.97 -13.75 -8.11
CA THR A 236 -1.63 -12.69 -7.17
C THR A 236 -1.47 -11.35 -7.89
N LEU A 237 -1.58 -10.24 -7.17
CA LEU A 237 -1.42 -8.89 -7.73
C LEU A 237 0.00 -8.62 -8.28
N ARG A 238 0.97 -9.45 -7.93
CA ARG A 238 2.34 -9.38 -8.43
C ARG A 238 2.51 -10.07 -9.78
N ASP A 239 1.76 -11.14 -10.04
CA ASP A 239 1.81 -11.95 -11.25
C ASP A 239 1.08 -11.30 -12.43
#